data_98769c523a9f33332ac91b2e7607e2e3
#
_entry.id   98769c523a9f33332ac91b2e7607e2e3
#
_cell.length_a   1.000
_cell.length_b   1.000
_cell.length_c   1.000
_cell.angle_alpha   90.00
_cell.angle_beta   90.00
_cell.angle_gamma   90.00
#
_symmetry.space_group_name_H-M   'P 1'
#
loop_
_entity.id
_entity.type
_entity.pdbx_description
1 polymer ?
#
loop_
_entity_poly.entity_id
_entity_poly.type
_entity_poly.pdbx_seq_one_letter_code
_entity_poly.pdbx_strand_id
1 'polypeptide(L)'
;MMAKYGACLFCLSASVATLVQAESLTISSLGNLDLSYVQPQKVASYEGSPLPAQVEILPGNDYWISTPENIQQISFLVGQGQLVTKGQAIVKLTGPEVFHYLAQVEAASSLYQLAKSRYERNKPLLNNGSISAEKWQEISQDYFSTHLEYEHMQHFMEIVKSTDATTDSLVVGTPVAGIVKLNQVNGPYMAGSQLFSLVPSDSIRVKVSVPMGQSHSLSAVNINQCHIAIESVSAIAEGAFVTAWSSPVPQECNLLLGQQITVIPEYQKAVYLLPKNSVFSWEQDSQVFTKTADTLTSITIDILGSTPEQYIVESDQDLSQIQVLSQSVAAVKGIMLGLGGE
;
A
#
# COMPACT_ATOMS: atom_id res chain seq x y z
N MET A 1 24.84 -58.27 -32.47
CA MET A 1 25.77 -57.91 -33.53
C MET A 1 25.74 -56.42 -33.76
N MET A 2 26.88 -55.77 -33.62
CA MET A 2 27.24 -54.39 -33.94
C MET A 2 26.65 -53.21 -33.14
N ALA A 3 27.46 -52.74 -32.20
CA ALA A 3 27.44 -51.43 -31.57
C ALA A 3 27.83 -50.33 -32.57
N LYS A 4 27.19 -49.13 -32.44
CA LYS A 4 27.72 -47.88 -32.98
C LYS A 4 27.84 -46.86 -31.87
N TYR A 5 29.07 -46.51 -31.53
CA TYR A 5 29.46 -45.42 -30.65
C TYR A 5 29.26 -44.10 -31.39
N GLY A 6 28.47 -43.19 -30.83
CA GLY A 6 28.38 -41.79 -31.24
C GLY A 6 29.18 -40.92 -30.25
N ALA A 7 30.30 -40.35 -30.71
CA ALA A 7 31.09 -39.41 -29.93
C ALA A 7 30.40 -38.06 -29.85
N CYS A 8 30.08 -37.60 -28.62
CA CYS A 8 29.59 -36.27 -28.33
C CYS A 8 30.80 -35.33 -28.23
N LEU A 9 30.95 -34.41 -29.19
CA LEU A 9 31.93 -33.34 -29.17
C LEU A 9 31.42 -32.25 -28.21
N PHE A 10 32.08 -32.10 -27.08
CA PHE A 10 31.86 -31.00 -26.15
C PHE A 10 32.53 -29.73 -26.72
N CYS A 11 31.73 -28.81 -27.28
CA CYS A 11 32.21 -27.45 -27.59
C CYS A 11 32.32 -26.67 -26.28
N LEU A 12 33.57 -26.50 -25.80
CA LEU A 12 33.87 -25.50 -24.76
C LEU A 12 33.78 -24.12 -25.39
N SER A 13 32.71 -23.39 -25.17
CA SER A 13 32.63 -21.95 -25.44
C SER A 13 33.39 -21.21 -24.35
N ALA A 14 34.61 -20.77 -24.65
CA ALA A 14 35.36 -19.84 -23.83
C ALA A 14 34.66 -18.46 -23.89
N SER A 15 33.98 -18.10 -22.81
CA SER A 15 33.48 -16.75 -22.61
C SER A 15 34.69 -15.83 -22.39
N VAL A 16 35.04 -15.06 -23.38
CA VAL A 16 36.02 -13.96 -23.25
C VAL A 16 35.32 -12.86 -22.45
N ALA A 17 35.60 -12.79 -21.16
CA ALA A 17 35.26 -11.60 -20.37
C ALA A 17 36.12 -10.45 -20.92
N THR A 18 35.53 -9.52 -21.68
CA THR A 18 36.14 -8.25 -22.02
C THR A 18 36.28 -7.46 -20.72
N LEU A 19 37.49 -7.42 -20.18
CA LEU A 19 37.88 -6.45 -19.17
C LEU A 19 37.68 -5.07 -19.78
N VAL A 20 36.68 -4.32 -19.33
CA VAL A 20 36.55 -2.88 -19.61
C VAL A 20 37.81 -2.24 -19.02
N GLN A 21 38.74 -1.89 -19.87
CA GLN A 21 39.98 -1.26 -19.44
C GLN A 21 39.62 0.21 -19.15
N ALA A 22 39.66 0.60 -17.87
CA ALA A 22 39.50 1.99 -17.48
C ALA A 22 40.61 2.81 -18.19
N GLU A 23 40.20 3.70 -19.05
CA GLU A 23 41.13 4.60 -19.72
C GLU A 23 41.72 5.59 -18.72
N SER A 24 43.05 5.70 -18.65
CA SER A 24 43.74 6.55 -17.68
C SER A 24 44.64 7.54 -18.40
N LEU A 25 44.62 8.78 -17.92
CA LEU A 25 45.48 9.88 -18.41
C LEU A 25 46.37 10.40 -17.30
N THR A 26 47.65 10.67 -17.61
CA THR A 26 48.55 11.33 -16.69
C THR A 26 48.23 12.83 -16.65
N ILE A 27 48.07 13.42 -15.47
CA ILE A 27 47.75 14.86 -15.35
C ILE A 27 48.81 15.74 -15.97
N SER A 28 50.09 15.36 -15.88
CA SER A 28 51.21 16.08 -16.53
C SER A 28 51.12 16.11 -18.06
N SER A 29 50.38 15.18 -18.68
CA SER A 29 50.18 15.16 -20.16
C SER A 29 49.05 16.09 -20.64
N LEU A 30 48.30 16.70 -19.73
CA LEU A 30 47.14 17.56 -20.04
C LEU A 30 47.54 19.03 -20.33
N GLY A 31 48.83 19.35 -20.27
CA GLY A 31 49.32 20.71 -20.53
C GLY A 31 48.86 21.74 -19.50
N ASN A 32 48.46 22.94 -19.98
CA ASN A 32 48.07 24.06 -19.13
C ASN A 32 46.54 24.15 -18.90
N LEU A 33 45.84 23.03 -18.83
CA LEU A 33 44.41 23.04 -18.52
C LEU A 33 44.20 23.44 -17.05
N ASP A 34 43.21 24.33 -16.82
CA ASP A 34 42.76 24.68 -15.47
C ASP A 34 41.87 23.57 -14.93
N LEU A 35 42.40 22.78 -13.99
CA LEU A 35 41.75 21.61 -13.41
C LEU A 35 41.28 21.91 -12.01
N SER A 36 39.97 21.79 -11.76
CA SER A 36 39.39 21.85 -10.40
C SER A 36 38.76 20.51 -10.05
N TYR A 37 38.85 20.18 -8.80
CA TYR A 37 38.35 18.93 -8.26
C TYR A 37 37.33 19.16 -7.16
N VAL A 38 36.37 18.24 -7.01
CA VAL A 38 35.37 18.24 -5.94
C VAL A 38 35.38 16.88 -5.28
N GLN A 39 35.12 16.86 -3.98
CA GLN A 39 34.87 15.64 -3.25
C GLN A 39 33.39 15.35 -3.28
N PRO A 40 32.93 14.17 -3.76
CA PRO A 40 31.53 13.78 -3.76
C PRO A 40 30.95 13.76 -2.34
N GLN A 41 29.78 14.35 -2.18
CA GLN A 41 29.08 14.32 -0.91
C GLN A 41 28.24 13.05 -0.82
N LYS A 42 28.57 12.15 0.11
CA LYS A 42 27.78 10.95 0.39
C LYS A 42 26.56 11.31 1.23
N VAL A 43 25.37 10.88 0.80
CA VAL A 43 24.12 11.04 1.53
C VAL A 43 23.46 9.66 1.71
N ALA A 44 22.72 9.47 2.81
CA ALA A 44 22.10 8.18 3.15
C ALA A 44 20.73 7.99 2.51
N SER A 45 20.09 9.08 2.12
CA SER A 45 18.78 9.08 1.43
C SER A 45 18.74 10.18 0.38
N TYR A 46 17.82 10.05 -0.57
CA TYR A 46 17.59 11.08 -1.59
C TYR A 46 16.12 11.11 -2.02
N GLU A 47 15.70 12.28 -2.53
CA GLU A 47 14.40 12.45 -3.18
C GLU A 47 14.47 12.06 -4.65
N GLY A 48 13.53 11.22 -5.08
CA GLY A 48 13.43 10.80 -6.47
C GLY A 48 12.53 11.68 -7.33
N SER A 49 12.36 11.30 -8.59
CA SER A 49 11.41 11.94 -9.50
C SER A 49 9.97 11.78 -9.01
N PRO A 50 9.10 12.77 -9.23
CA PRO A 50 7.69 12.70 -8.84
C PRO A 50 6.98 11.47 -9.39
N LEU A 51 6.18 10.79 -8.56
CA LEU A 51 5.42 9.60 -8.90
C LEU A 51 3.91 9.86 -8.80
N PRO A 52 3.10 9.23 -9.66
CA PRO A 52 1.65 9.25 -9.53
C PRO A 52 1.22 8.41 -8.32
N ALA A 53 0.23 8.93 -7.59
CA ALA A 53 -0.33 8.27 -6.44
C ALA A 53 -1.83 8.57 -6.29
N GLN A 54 -2.51 7.77 -5.50
CA GLN A 54 -3.92 7.95 -5.19
C GLN A 54 -4.18 7.71 -3.71
N VAL A 55 -5.09 8.49 -3.13
CA VAL A 55 -5.57 8.30 -1.76
C VAL A 55 -6.66 7.24 -1.78
N GLU A 56 -6.37 6.06 -1.24
CA GLU A 56 -7.28 4.91 -1.26
C GLU A 56 -7.46 4.30 0.13
N ILE A 57 -8.42 3.40 0.24
CA ILE A 57 -8.60 2.55 1.41
C ILE A 57 -7.67 1.35 1.26
N LEU A 58 -6.98 1.00 2.34
CA LEU A 58 -6.28 -0.28 2.37
C LEU A 58 -7.30 -1.42 2.21
N PRO A 59 -7.17 -2.30 1.20
CA PRO A 59 -8.16 -3.34 0.91
C PRO A 59 -8.51 -4.19 2.14
N GLY A 60 -9.82 -4.42 2.35
CA GLY A 60 -10.33 -5.22 3.46
C GLY A 60 -10.57 -4.46 4.77
N ASN A 61 -10.34 -3.13 4.81
CA ASN A 61 -10.50 -2.32 6.02
C ASN A 61 -11.77 -1.44 6.03
N ASP A 62 -12.68 -1.63 5.11
CA ASP A 62 -13.99 -0.98 5.12
C ASP A 62 -15.05 -1.86 5.82
N TYR A 63 -15.96 -1.22 6.56
CA TYR A 63 -17.06 -1.88 7.23
C TYR A 63 -18.32 -1.76 6.37
N TRP A 64 -18.90 -2.88 6.00
CA TRP A 64 -20.13 -2.94 5.21
C TRP A 64 -21.32 -3.23 6.10
N ILE A 65 -22.36 -2.42 6.00
CA ILE A 65 -23.62 -2.61 6.70
C ILE A 65 -24.68 -2.96 5.67
N SER A 66 -25.26 -4.15 5.83
CA SER A 66 -26.29 -4.67 4.92
C SER A 66 -27.64 -4.76 5.65
N THR A 67 -28.72 -4.68 4.88
CA THR A 67 -30.07 -4.91 5.44
C THR A 67 -30.34 -6.40 5.64
N PRO A 68 -30.93 -6.80 6.77
CA PRO A 68 -31.34 -8.20 6.98
C PRO A 68 -32.55 -8.60 6.17
N GLU A 69 -33.41 -7.64 5.77
CA GLU A 69 -34.67 -7.86 5.10
C GLU A 69 -34.81 -7.01 3.81
N ASN A 70 -35.83 -7.31 3.02
CA ASN A 70 -36.21 -6.50 1.90
C ASN A 70 -36.80 -5.17 2.40
N ILE A 71 -36.23 -4.03 1.99
CA ILE A 71 -36.68 -2.71 2.46
C ILE A 71 -37.15 -1.90 1.25
N GLN A 72 -38.37 -1.40 1.31
CA GLN A 72 -38.97 -0.60 0.25
C GLN A 72 -38.61 0.87 0.34
N GLN A 73 -38.48 1.42 1.57
CA GLN A 73 -38.23 2.83 1.78
C GLN A 73 -37.05 3.06 2.72
N ILE A 74 -36.07 3.82 2.22
CA ILE A 74 -34.87 4.20 2.94
C ILE A 74 -34.72 5.72 2.91
N SER A 75 -34.35 6.30 4.05
CA SER A 75 -34.00 7.70 4.17
C SER A 75 -32.63 7.85 4.80
N PHE A 76 -31.64 8.35 4.05
CA PHE A 76 -30.32 8.65 4.61
C PHE A 76 -30.36 9.91 5.45
N LEU A 77 -29.79 9.85 6.66
CA LEU A 77 -29.75 10.94 7.64
C LEU A 77 -28.44 11.72 7.56
N VAL A 78 -27.50 11.27 6.76
CA VAL A 78 -26.17 11.87 6.54
C VAL A 78 -25.86 11.95 5.05
N GLY A 79 -24.93 12.83 4.70
CA GLY A 79 -24.49 13.00 3.31
C GLY A 79 -23.40 11.99 2.91
N GLN A 80 -23.28 11.75 1.60
CA GLN A 80 -22.17 10.97 1.03
C GLN A 80 -20.82 11.61 1.39
N GLY A 81 -19.87 10.82 1.87
CA GLY A 81 -18.53 11.29 2.24
C GLY A 81 -18.47 12.04 3.58
N GLN A 82 -19.56 12.08 4.34
CA GLN A 82 -19.57 12.72 5.65
C GLN A 82 -18.75 11.92 6.65
N LEU A 83 -17.95 12.61 7.47
CA LEU A 83 -17.29 12.02 8.63
C LEU A 83 -18.33 11.82 9.74
N VAL A 84 -18.39 10.61 10.29
CA VAL A 84 -19.35 10.22 11.33
C VAL A 84 -18.65 9.62 12.54
N THR A 85 -19.26 9.76 13.71
CA THR A 85 -18.77 9.20 14.97
C THR A 85 -19.45 7.87 15.27
N LYS A 86 -18.79 7.01 16.04
CA LYS A 86 -19.38 5.74 16.50
C LYS A 86 -20.75 5.97 17.13
N GLY A 87 -21.74 5.21 16.68
CA GLY A 87 -23.11 5.28 17.17
C GLY A 87 -23.97 6.37 16.53
N GLN A 88 -23.45 7.18 15.62
CA GLN A 88 -24.24 8.17 14.90
C GLN A 88 -25.27 7.50 13.98
N ALA A 89 -26.50 8.03 13.95
CA ALA A 89 -27.57 7.56 13.07
C ALA A 89 -27.20 7.87 11.60
N ILE A 90 -27.32 6.87 10.74
CA ILE A 90 -26.93 6.97 9.32
C ILE A 90 -28.15 6.85 8.40
N VAL A 91 -29.05 5.90 8.68
CA VAL A 91 -30.16 5.60 7.78
C VAL A 91 -31.40 5.24 8.58
N LYS A 92 -32.58 5.69 8.13
CA LYS A 92 -33.89 5.27 8.61
C LYS A 92 -34.49 4.34 7.57
N LEU A 93 -34.88 3.13 8.03
CA LEU A 93 -35.60 2.13 7.25
C LEU A 93 -37.07 2.18 7.66
N THR A 94 -37.97 2.10 6.67
CA THR A 94 -39.42 2.24 6.92
C THR A 94 -40.19 1.24 6.05
N GLY A 95 -41.28 0.70 6.55
CA GLY A 95 -42.18 -0.17 5.81
C GLY A 95 -42.62 -1.41 6.61
N PRO A 96 -43.59 -2.15 6.06
CA PRO A 96 -44.15 -3.34 6.74
C PRO A 96 -43.10 -4.43 6.97
N GLU A 97 -42.06 -4.53 6.14
CA GLU A 97 -40.96 -5.48 6.34
C GLU A 97 -40.16 -5.17 7.61
N VAL A 98 -40.05 -3.89 7.96
CA VAL A 98 -39.43 -3.47 9.26
C VAL A 98 -40.24 -3.96 10.43
N PHE A 99 -41.57 -3.81 10.36
CA PHE A 99 -42.47 -4.34 11.38
C PHE A 99 -42.34 -5.86 11.53
N HIS A 100 -42.33 -6.59 10.40
CA HIS A 100 -42.15 -8.05 10.41
C HIS A 100 -40.83 -8.46 11.02
N TYR A 101 -39.74 -7.78 10.66
CA TYR A 101 -38.41 -8.03 11.22
C TYR A 101 -38.38 -7.81 12.73
N LEU A 102 -38.95 -6.71 13.24
CA LEU A 102 -39.01 -6.44 14.68
C LEU A 102 -39.84 -7.47 15.41
N ALA A 103 -40.95 -7.91 14.83
CA ALA A 103 -41.79 -8.99 15.39
C ALA A 103 -41.04 -10.34 15.43
N GLN A 104 -40.23 -10.65 14.41
CA GLN A 104 -39.37 -11.84 14.39
C GLN A 104 -38.29 -11.77 15.47
N VAL A 105 -37.65 -10.61 15.68
CA VAL A 105 -36.67 -10.39 16.76
C VAL A 105 -37.29 -10.66 18.13
N GLU A 106 -38.50 -10.14 18.37
CA GLU A 106 -39.24 -10.36 19.64
C GLU A 106 -39.62 -11.84 19.82
N ALA A 107 -40.11 -12.49 18.76
CA ALA A 107 -40.43 -13.91 18.79
C ALA A 107 -39.21 -14.79 19.06
N ALA A 108 -38.09 -14.53 18.36
CA ALA A 108 -36.81 -15.26 18.56
C ALA A 108 -36.30 -15.10 20.02
N SER A 109 -36.36 -13.86 20.55
CA SER A 109 -36.01 -13.60 21.94
C SER A 109 -36.87 -14.41 22.92
N SER A 110 -38.19 -14.43 22.71
CA SER A 110 -39.14 -15.16 23.57
C SER A 110 -38.90 -16.67 23.51
N LEU A 111 -38.69 -17.24 22.30
CA LEU A 111 -38.41 -18.67 22.12
C LEU A 111 -37.08 -19.07 22.76
N TYR A 112 -36.04 -18.25 22.58
CA TYR A 112 -34.76 -18.49 23.24
C TYR A 112 -34.86 -18.48 24.77
N GLN A 113 -35.56 -17.51 25.36
CA GLN A 113 -35.75 -17.46 26.82
C GLN A 113 -36.52 -18.68 27.34
N LEU A 114 -37.53 -19.16 26.61
CA LEU A 114 -38.26 -20.37 26.95
C LEU A 114 -37.37 -21.62 26.89
N ALA A 115 -36.63 -21.79 25.80
CA ALA A 115 -35.70 -22.91 25.60
C ALA A 115 -34.58 -22.90 26.65
N LYS A 116 -34.01 -21.72 26.95
CA LYS A 116 -33.00 -21.51 27.99
C LYS A 116 -33.50 -21.93 29.35
N SER A 117 -34.68 -21.48 29.73
CA SER A 117 -35.30 -21.86 31.01
C SER A 117 -35.55 -23.38 31.12
N ARG A 118 -35.94 -24.02 29.99
CA ARG A 118 -36.13 -25.47 29.91
C ARG A 118 -34.82 -26.22 30.05
N TYR A 119 -33.78 -25.76 29.36
CA TYR A 119 -32.43 -26.32 29.41
C TYR A 119 -31.84 -26.24 30.82
N GLU A 120 -31.88 -25.06 31.46
CA GLU A 120 -31.34 -24.85 32.81
C GLU A 120 -32.04 -25.70 33.86
N ARG A 121 -33.37 -25.82 33.80
CA ARG A 121 -34.14 -26.64 34.74
C ARG A 121 -33.86 -28.15 34.58
N ASN A 122 -33.59 -28.62 33.37
CA ASN A 122 -33.42 -30.06 33.12
C ASN A 122 -31.95 -30.52 33.25
N LYS A 123 -30.98 -29.59 33.19
CA LYS A 123 -29.55 -29.91 33.34
C LYS A 123 -29.20 -30.66 34.63
N PRO A 124 -29.69 -30.30 35.83
CA PRO A 124 -29.48 -31.11 37.05
C PRO A 124 -30.21 -32.46 37.03
N LEU A 125 -31.35 -32.58 36.30
CA LEU A 125 -32.09 -33.84 36.18
C LEU A 125 -31.34 -34.88 35.33
N LEU A 126 -30.57 -34.46 34.36
CA LEU A 126 -29.65 -35.32 33.63
C LEU A 126 -28.57 -35.88 34.59
N ASN A 127 -27.94 -35.00 35.36
CA ASN A 127 -26.83 -35.37 36.25
C ASN A 127 -27.21 -36.40 37.32
N ASN A 128 -28.47 -36.41 37.77
CA ASN A 128 -28.99 -37.36 38.73
C ASN A 128 -29.78 -38.52 38.11
N GLY A 129 -29.75 -38.67 36.78
CA GLY A 129 -30.39 -39.76 36.06
C GLY A 129 -31.93 -39.68 35.98
N SER A 130 -32.52 -38.53 36.28
CA SER A 130 -33.99 -38.35 36.28
C SER A 130 -34.60 -38.15 34.90
N ILE A 131 -33.80 -37.87 33.88
CA ILE A 131 -34.22 -37.81 32.48
C ILE A 131 -33.30 -38.67 31.60
N SER A 132 -33.83 -39.18 30.46
CA SER A 132 -33.04 -39.95 29.51
C SER A 132 -32.09 -39.08 28.70
N ALA A 133 -31.03 -39.70 28.16
CA ALA A 133 -30.08 -39.02 27.29
C ALA A 133 -30.77 -38.48 26.01
N GLU A 134 -31.74 -39.21 25.47
CA GLU A 134 -32.51 -38.76 24.29
C GLU A 134 -33.32 -37.49 24.60
N LYS A 135 -33.98 -37.45 25.77
CA LYS A 135 -34.73 -36.27 26.20
C LYS A 135 -33.84 -35.07 26.43
N TRP A 136 -32.66 -35.30 27.01
CA TRP A 136 -31.66 -34.25 27.16
C TRP A 136 -31.14 -33.75 25.80
N GLN A 137 -30.92 -34.62 24.82
CA GLN A 137 -30.51 -34.25 23.49
C GLN A 137 -31.54 -33.34 22.81
N GLU A 138 -32.84 -33.67 22.89
CA GLU A 138 -33.92 -32.85 22.36
C GLU A 138 -33.92 -31.43 23.00
N ILE A 139 -33.82 -31.37 24.34
CA ILE A 139 -33.81 -30.08 25.08
C ILE A 139 -32.56 -29.25 24.69
N SER A 140 -31.43 -29.90 24.56
CA SER A 140 -30.18 -29.22 24.18
C SER A 140 -30.22 -28.70 22.75
N GLN A 141 -30.74 -29.48 21.81
CA GLN A 141 -30.88 -29.08 20.42
C GLN A 141 -31.84 -27.89 20.29
N ASP A 142 -32.97 -27.91 20.96
CA ASP A 142 -33.94 -26.81 21.00
C ASP A 142 -33.30 -25.51 21.54
N TYR A 143 -32.56 -25.61 22.64
CA TYR A 143 -31.84 -24.49 23.23
C TYR A 143 -30.77 -23.90 22.27
N PHE A 144 -29.94 -24.75 21.70
CA PHE A 144 -28.86 -24.25 20.83
C PHE A 144 -29.38 -23.70 19.50
N SER A 145 -30.43 -24.27 18.92
CA SER A 145 -31.03 -23.75 17.70
C SER A 145 -31.70 -22.40 17.90
N THR A 146 -32.50 -22.24 18.97
CA THR A 146 -33.13 -20.96 19.27
C THR A 146 -32.13 -19.90 19.72
N HIS A 147 -31.05 -20.30 20.41
CA HIS A 147 -29.94 -19.38 20.75
C HIS A 147 -29.26 -18.83 19.52
N LEU A 148 -28.92 -19.70 18.56
CA LEU A 148 -28.26 -19.31 17.33
C LEU A 148 -29.12 -18.35 16.49
N GLU A 149 -30.42 -18.60 16.39
CA GLU A 149 -31.34 -17.73 15.67
C GLU A 149 -31.49 -16.37 16.36
N TYR A 150 -31.59 -16.35 17.67
CA TYR A 150 -31.63 -15.12 18.46
C TYR A 150 -30.35 -14.29 18.29
N GLU A 151 -29.17 -14.90 18.42
CA GLU A 151 -27.89 -14.25 18.23
C GLU A 151 -27.76 -13.65 16.82
N HIS A 152 -28.16 -14.40 15.78
CA HIS A 152 -28.14 -13.93 14.40
C HIS A 152 -28.93 -12.63 14.21
N MET A 153 -30.12 -12.53 14.81
CA MET A 153 -30.94 -11.31 14.74
C MET A 153 -30.37 -10.18 15.60
N GLN A 154 -29.80 -10.50 16.77
CA GLN A 154 -29.22 -9.51 17.68
C GLN A 154 -28.04 -8.75 17.07
N HIS A 155 -27.22 -9.38 16.26
CA HIS A 155 -26.07 -8.71 15.62
C HIS A 155 -26.47 -7.46 14.82
N PHE A 156 -27.58 -7.50 14.09
CA PHE A 156 -28.08 -6.31 13.42
C PHE A 156 -28.68 -5.29 14.40
N MET A 157 -29.40 -5.78 15.42
CA MET A 157 -30.02 -4.92 16.44
C MET A 157 -29.00 -4.15 17.28
N GLU A 158 -27.75 -4.62 17.41
CA GLU A 158 -26.68 -3.89 18.11
C GLU A 158 -26.38 -2.52 17.51
N ILE A 159 -26.57 -2.36 16.20
CA ILE A 159 -26.36 -1.10 15.49
C ILE A 159 -27.64 -0.28 15.32
N VAL A 160 -28.79 -0.82 15.72
CA VAL A 160 -30.08 -0.09 15.74
C VAL A 160 -30.08 0.90 16.90
N LYS A 161 -30.41 2.16 16.62
CA LYS A 161 -30.43 3.25 17.60
C LYS A 161 -31.80 3.50 18.19
N SER A 162 -32.82 3.36 17.36
CA SER A 162 -34.22 3.51 17.79
C SER A 162 -35.12 2.74 16.86
N THR A 163 -36.25 2.30 17.42
CA THR A 163 -37.36 1.69 16.72
C THR A 163 -38.63 2.48 17.03
N ASP A 164 -39.51 2.61 16.05
CA ASP A 164 -40.80 3.25 16.20
C ASP A 164 -41.88 2.34 15.60
N ALA A 165 -42.62 1.66 16.48
CA ALA A 165 -43.70 0.75 16.11
C ALA A 165 -44.92 1.48 15.50
N THR A 166 -45.04 2.79 15.72
CA THR A 166 -46.18 3.56 15.16
C THR A 166 -45.97 3.92 13.70
N THR A 167 -44.69 4.01 13.26
CA THR A 167 -44.31 4.35 11.89
C THR A 167 -43.62 3.21 11.18
N ASP A 168 -43.63 1.98 11.71
CA ASP A 168 -42.93 0.82 11.19
C ASP A 168 -41.53 1.17 10.72
N SER A 169 -40.76 1.79 11.63
CA SER A 169 -39.43 2.28 11.27
C SER A 169 -38.36 1.94 12.28
N LEU A 170 -37.14 1.78 11.79
CA LEU A 170 -35.94 1.66 12.61
C LEU A 170 -34.82 2.55 12.06
N VAL A 171 -33.96 3.02 12.96
CA VAL A 171 -32.82 3.85 12.63
C VAL A 171 -31.54 3.06 12.88
N VAL A 172 -30.77 2.88 11.83
CA VAL A 172 -29.46 2.21 11.87
C VAL A 172 -28.35 3.22 12.07
N GLY A 173 -27.49 2.94 13.03
CA GLY A 173 -26.28 3.71 13.32
C GLY A 173 -25.02 3.04 12.81
N THR A 174 -23.89 3.67 13.10
CA THR A 174 -22.57 3.14 12.75
C THR A 174 -21.88 2.46 13.93
N PRO A 175 -21.26 1.27 13.73
CA PRO A 175 -20.50 0.59 14.78
C PRO A 175 -19.14 1.25 15.05
N VAL A 176 -18.58 2.00 14.09
CA VAL A 176 -17.26 2.65 14.17
C VAL A 176 -17.34 4.07 13.65
N ALA A 177 -16.35 4.90 13.99
CA ALA A 177 -16.18 6.22 13.39
C ALA A 177 -15.51 6.10 12.01
N GLY A 178 -15.80 7.02 11.08
CA GLY A 178 -15.18 7.01 9.76
C GLY A 178 -15.93 7.85 8.73
N ILE A 179 -15.52 7.76 7.48
CA ILE A 179 -16.18 8.39 6.34
C ILE A 179 -17.26 7.45 5.81
N VAL A 180 -18.50 7.94 5.71
CA VAL A 180 -19.61 7.14 5.21
C VAL A 180 -19.67 7.16 3.68
N LYS A 181 -19.83 5.98 3.08
CA LYS A 181 -20.14 5.79 1.65
C LYS A 181 -21.53 5.18 1.55
N LEU A 182 -22.49 5.96 1.06
CA LEU A 182 -23.88 5.54 0.91
C LEU A 182 -24.03 4.70 -0.35
N ASN A 183 -24.78 3.60 -0.26
CA ASN A 183 -25.17 2.82 -1.43
C ASN A 183 -26.59 3.26 -1.84
N GLN A 184 -26.68 4.16 -2.82
CA GLN A 184 -27.95 4.63 -3.34
C GLN A 184 -28.38 3.76 -4.54
N VAL A 185 -29.43 2.97 -4.36
CA VAL A 185 -30.02 2.11 -5.41
C VAL A 185 -31.34 2.71 -5.86
N ASN A 186 -31.60 2.66 -7.15
CA ASN A 186 -32.91 2.99 -7.69
C ASN A 186 -33.84 1.78 -7.55
N GLY A 187 -34.62 1.72 -6.49
CA GLY A 187 -35.56 0.64 -6.22
C GLY A 187 -35.47 0.09 -4.79
N PRO A 188 -36.19 -1.01 -4.50
CA PRO A 188 -36.18 -1.63 -3.19
C PRO A 188 -34.80 -2.25 -2.91
N TYR A 189 -34.40 -2.23 -1.65
CA TYR A 189 -33.21 -2.94 -1.18
C TYR A 189 -33.61 -4.37 -0.83
N MET A 190 -32.95 -5.33 -1.45
CA MET A 190 -33.15 -6.75 -1.16
C MET A 190 -32.41 -7.14 0.12
N ALA A 191 -32.86 -8.18 0.80
CA ALA A 191 -32.13 -8.76 1.95
C ALA A 191 -30.67 -9.04 1.54
N GLY A 192 -29.72 -8.67 2.40
CA GLY A 192 -28.29 -8.75 2.14
C GLY A 192 -27.72 -7.59 1.32
N SER A 193 -28.56 -6.68 0.79
CA SER A 193 -28.05 -5.50 0.07
C SER A 193 -27.30 -4.57 1.03
N GLN A 194 -26.17 -4.06 0.57
CA GLN A 194 -25.41 -3.05 1.30
C GLN A 194 -26.21 -1.75 1.40
N LEU A 195 -26.38 -1.24 2.61
CA LEU A 195 -26.98 0.06 2.90
C LEU A 195 -25.94 1.19 2.77
N PHE A 196 -24.82 0.99 3.42
CA PHE A 196 -23.68 1.89 3.41
C PHE A 196 -22.41 1.14 3.80
N SER A 197 -21.25 1.74 3.52
CA SER A 197 -19.99 1.32 4.11
C SER A 197 -19.33 2.48 4.87
N LEU A 198 -18.44 2.12 5.77
CA LEU A 198 -17.66 3.03 6.59
C LEU A 198 -16.19 2.81 6.32
N VAL A 199 -15.50 3.90 6.09
CA VAL A 199 -14.06 3.93 5.92
C VAL A 199 -13.45 4.56 7.17
N PRO A 200 -12.86 3.76 8.08
CA PRO A 200 -12.13 4.30 9.22
C PRO A 200 -10.97 5.19 8.75
N SER A 201 -10.74 6.29 9.46
CA SER A 201 -9.69 7.24 9.06
C SER A 201 -8.29 6.63 9.08
N ASP A 202 -8.05 5.65 9.95
CA ASP A 202 -6.79 4.91 10.06
C ASP A 202 -6.57 3.88 8.95
N SER A 203 -7.57 3.63 8.10
CA SER A 203 -7.47 2.76 6.93
C SER A 203 -7.16 3.51 5.62
N ILE A 204 -7.14 4.85 5.66
CA ILE A 204 -6.83 5.68 4.49
C ILE A 204 -5.32 5.71 4.28
N ARG A 205 -4.88 5.41 3.07
CA ARG A 205 -3.47 5.31 2.66
C ARG A 205 -3.22 6.06 1.36
N VAL A 206 -1.96 6.36 1.12
CA VAL A 206 -1.49 6.75 -0.21
C VAL A 206 -0.99 5.50 -0.91
N LYS A 207 -1.63 5.15 -2.02
CA LYS A 207 -1.21 4.11 -2.94
C LYS A 207 -0.32 4.72 -4.02
N VAL A 208 0.90 4.25 -4.13
CA VAL A 208 1.91 4.79 -5.05
C VAL A 208 2.31 3.73 -6.06
N SER A 209 2.41 4.11 -7.33
CA SER A 209 2.96 3.26 -8.38
C SER A 209 4.47 3.53 -8.51
N VAL A 210 5.29 2.56 -8.15
CA VAL A 210 6.75 2.70 -8.00
C VAL A 210 7.47 1.83 -9.03
N PRO A 211 8.49 2.33 -9.75
CA PRO A 211 9.31 1.50 -10.62
C PRO A 211 9.98 0.36 -9.84
N MET A 212 9.95 -0.87 -10.38
CA MET A 212 10.49 -2.07 -9.69
C MET A 212 11.92 -1.90 -9.22
N GLY A 213 12.80 -1.29 -10.04
CA GLY A 213 14.23 -1.10 -9.71
C GLY A 213 14.48 -0.18 -8.51
N GLN A 214 13.50 0.63 -8.09
CA GLN A 214 13.62 1.57 -6.97
C GLN A 214 12.79 1.17 -5.75
N SER A 215 11.94 0.16 -5.88
CA SER A 215 10.93 -0.20 -4.87
C SER A 215 11.51 -0.65 -3.53
N HIS A 216 12.67 -1.33 -3.55
CA HIS A 216 13.30 -1.87 -2.33
C HIS A 216 13.90 -0.80 -1.41
N SER A 217 14.25 0.36 -1.97
CA SER A 217 14.83 1.47 -1.19
C SER A 217 13.81 2.55 -0.83
N LEU A 218 12.56 2.44 -1.30
CA LEU A 218 11.50 3.40 -0.99
C LEU A 218 11.15 3.35 0.50
N SER A 219 11.31 4.48 1.18
CA SER A 219 11.06 4.59 2.63
C SER A 219 9.88 5.48 2.98
N ALA A 220 9.67 6.55 2.23
CA ALA A 220 8.61 7.51 2.48
C ALA A 220 8.19 8.23 1.19
N VAL A 221 7.10 9.00 1.30
CA VAL A 221 6.65 9.93 0.25
C VAL A 221 6.37 11.29 0.86
N ASN A 222 6.77 12.34 0.15
CA ASN A 222 6.52 13.72 0.48
C ASN A 222 5.38 14.27 -0.39
N ILE A 223 4.37 14.89 0.26
CA ILE A 223 3.20 15.47 -0.36
C ILE A 223 3.02 16.86 0.25
N ASN A 224 3.37 17.92 -0.45
CA ASN A 224 3.41 19.28 0.08
C ASN A 224 4.29 19.32 1.35
N GLN A 225 3.67 19.54 2.53
CA GLN A 225 4.35 19.57 3.83
C GLN A 225 4.18 18.28 4.63
N CYS A 226 3.55 17.25 4.04
CA CYS A 226 3.36 15.96 4.67
C CYS A 226 4.44 14.97 4.25
N HIS A 227 5.09 14.37 5.24
CA HIS A 227 6.00 13.25 5.09
C HIS A 227 5.30 11.99 5.62
N ILE A 228 5.09 10.99 4.77
CA ILE A 228 4.34 9.79 5.10
C ILE A 228 5.21 8.57 4.79
N ALA A 229 5.50 7.76 5.81
CA ALA A 229 6.29 6.55 5.66
C ALA A 229 5.59 5.52 4.76
N ILE A 230 6.36 4.70 4.05
CA ILE A 230 5.85 3.53 3.34
C ILE A 230 5.79 2.36 4.32
N GLU A 231 4.63 1.72 4.41
CA GLU A 231 4.37 0.58 5.28
C GLU A 231 4.61 -0.76 4.57
N SER A 232 4.25 -0.83 3.29
CA SER A 232 4.43 -2.06 2.50
C SER A 232 4.62 -1.79 1.01
N VAL A 233 5.34 -2.71 0.36
CA VAL A 233 5.50 -2.74 -1.09
C VAL A 233 5.03 -4.10 -1.58
N SER A 234 4.19 -4.12 -2.61
CA SER A 234 3.66 -5.35 -3.21
C SER A 234 4.78 -6.18 -3.83
N ALA A 235 4.71 -7.49 -3.63
CA ALA A 235 5.54 -8.45 -4.37
C ALA A 235 4.97 -8.79 -5.77
N ILE A 236 3.84 -8.19 -6.15
CA ILE A 236 3.19 -8.40 -7.44
C ILE A 236 3.47 -7.18 -8.32
N ALA A 237 4.02 -7.43 -9.50
CA ALA A 237 4.32 -6.40 -10.48
C ALA A 237 3.13 -6.17 -11.43
N GLU A 238 2.90 -4.91 -11.78
CA GLU A 238 1.98 -4.46 -12.81
C GLU A 238 2.81 -3.79 -13.92
N GLY A 239 3.26 -4.59 -14.91
CA GLY A 239 4.23 -4.15 -15.91
C GLY A 239 5.60 -3.90 -15.29
N ALA A 240 6.14 -2.68 -15.44
CA ALA A 240 7.42 -2.26 -14.86
C ALA A 240 7.30 -1.65 -13.46
N PHE A 241 6.11 -1.66 -12.87
CA PHE A 241 5.81 -1.01 -11.59
C PHE A 241 5.33 -2.01 -10.55
N VAL A 242 5.45 -1.63 -9.30
CA VAL A 242 4.83 -2.28 -8.15
C VAL A 242 4.04 -1.27 -7.34
N THR A 243 3.03 -1.74 -6.62
CA THR A 243 2.25 -0.89 -5.73
C THR A 243 2.92 -0.80 -4.36
N ALA A 244 3.12 0.43 -3.87
CA ALA A 244 3.49 0.70 -2.49
C ALA A 244 2.34 1.35 -1.74
N TRP A 245 2.18 1.02 -0.45
CA TRP A 245 1.18 1.57 0.45
C TRP A 245 1.85 2.33 1.58
N SER A 246 1.39 3.55 1.82
CA SER A 246 1.86 4.34 2.95
C SER A 246 1.31 3.84 4.29
N SER A 247 1.85 4.31 5.39
CA SER A 247 1.18 4.33 6.69
C SER A 247 -0.12 5.17 6.63
N PRO A 248 -0.99 5.12 7.67
CA PRO A 248 -2.21 5.93 7.71
C PRO A 248 -1.92 7.40 7.39
N VAL A 249 -2.77 7.98 6.54
CA VAL A 249 -2.65 9.40 6.19
C VAL A 249 -3.01 10.26 7.39
N PRO A 250 -2.10 11.11 7.90
CA PRO A 250 -2.40 12.03 8.98
C PRO A 250 -3.51 13.04 8.58
N GLN A 251 -4.40 13.38 9.51
CA GLN A 251 -5.52 14.28 9.22
C GLN A 251 -5.06 15.69 8.80
N GLU A 252 -3.93 16.16 9.33
CA GLU A 252 -3.31 17.44 8.98
C GLU A 252 -2.86 17.54 7.52
N CYS A 253 -2.71 16.41 6.82
CA CYS A 253 -2.37 16.40 5.40
C CYS A 253 -3.53 16.84 4.50
N ASN A 254 -4.76 16.89 5.01
CA ASN A 254 -5.96 17.32 4.29
C ASN A 254 -6.17 16.63 2.93
N LEU A 255 -5.79 15.34 2.83
CA LEU A 255 -5.99 14.55 1.63
C LEU A 255 -7.38 13.91 1.63
N LEU A 256 -8.04 13.96 0.48
CA LEU A 256 -9.39 13.41 0.33
C LEU A 256 -9.34 12.00 -0.26
N LEU A 257 -10.17 11.11 0.27
CA LEU A 257 -10.35 9.77 -0.26
C LEU A 257 -10.74 9.80 -1.76
N GLY A 258 -10.04 9.04 -2.59
CA GLY A 258 -10.21 9.03 -4.04
C GLY A 258 -9.39 10.09 -4.78
N GLN A 259 -8.70 11.00 -4.08
CA GLN A 259 -7.89 12.05 -4.68
C GLN A 259 -6.68 11.43 -5.41
N GLN A 260 -6.47 11.86 -6.66
CA GLN A 260 -5.24 11.61 -7.40
C GLN A 260 -4.24 12.72 -7.12
N ILE A 261 -3.02 12.35 -6.80
CA ILE A 261 -1.95 13.26 -6.37
C ILE A 261 -0.62 12.87 -7.01
N THR A 262 0.32 13.78 -6.95
CA THR A 262 1.73 13.51 -7.27
C THR A 262 2.52 13.56 -5.98
N VAL A 263 3.37 12.57 -5.75
CA VAL A 263 4.20 12.47 -4.56
C VAL A 263 5.68 12.50 -4.94
N ILE A 264 6.53 13.02 -4.06
CA ILE A 264 7.99 12.93 -4.19
C ILE A 264 8.45 11.77 -3.32
N PRO A 265 8.96 10.67 -3.92
CA PRO A 265 9.44 9.52 -3.16
C PRO A 265 10.76 9.84 -2.48
N GLU A 266 10.95 9.34 -1.27
CA GLU A 266 12.24 9.31 -0.56
C GLU A 266 12.78 7.89 -0.55
N TYR A 267 14.01 7.74 -1.02
CA TYR A 267 14.71 6.47 -1.11
C TYR A 267 15.82 6.39 -0.08
N GLN A 268 15.80 5.35 0.76
CA GLN A 268 16.83 5.04 1.75
C GLN A 268 17.94 4.25 1.06
N LYS A 269 18.84 4.95 0.40
CA LYS A 269 19.98 4.39 -0.34
C LYS A 269 21.14 5.35 -0.28
N ALA A 270 22.34 4.83 0.03
CA ALA A 270 23.54 5.63 0.03
C ALA A 270 23.91 6.00 -1.41
N VAL A 271 24.01 7.28 -1.69
CA VAL A 271 24.31 7.85 -3.00
C VAL A 271 25.28 9.02 -2.86
N TYR A 272 25.80 9.51 -3.99
CA TYR A 272 26.69 10.65 -4.04
C TYR A 272 26.08 11.82 -4.78
N LEU A 273 26.30 13.03 -4.27
CA LEU A 273 25.95 14.27 -4.96
C LEU A 273 27.18 14.78 -5.70
N LEU A 274 27.03 15.03 -6.99
CA LEU A 274 28.09 15.52 -7.87
C LEU A 274 27.60 16.72 -8.69
N PRO A 275 28.39 17.78 -8.84
CA PRO A 275 28.09 18.87 -9.78
C PRO A 275 27.87 18.34 -11.21
N LYS A 276 26.87 18.88 -11.90
CA LYS A 276 26.52 18.41 -13.25
C LYS A 276 27.68 18.51 -14.24
N ASN A 277 28.55 19.50 -14.08
CA ASN A 277 29.74 19.70 -14.90
C ASN A 277 30.87 18.67 -14.67
N SER A 278 30.77 17.84 -13.62
CA SER A 278 31.71 16.74 -13.37
C SER A 278 31.40 15.49 -14.19
N VAL A 279 30.17 15.38 -14.71
CA VAL A 279 29.66 14.17 -15.38
C VAL A 279 29.75 14.36 -16.91
N PHE A 280 30.21 13.35 -17.59
CA PHE A 280 30.23 13.32 -19.06
C PHE A 280 29.68 11.97 -19.56
N SER A 281 29.13 11.98 -20.78
CA SER A 281 28.66 10.76 -21.42
C SER A 281 29.82 10.13 -22.24
N TRP A 282 29.98 8.82 -22.12
CA TRP A 282 30.87 8.02 -22.91
C TRP A 282 30.10 6.86 -23.51
N GLU A 283 29.98 6.82 -24.83
CA GLU A 283 29.07 5.91 -25.52
C GLU A 283 27.64 6.01 -24.99
N GLN A 284 27.17 5.00 -24.23
CA GLN A 284 25.84 4.99 -23.63
C GLN A 284 25.86 5.21 -22.11
N ASP A 285 27.06 5.29 -21.52
CA ASP A 285 27.25 5.37 -20.07
C ASP A 285 27.52 6.81 -19.62
N SER A 286 27.17 7.09 -18.38
CA SER A 286 27.59 8.30 -17.67
C SER A 286 28.85 8.01 -16.88
N GLN A 287 29.85 8.88 -17.00
CA GLN A 287 31.15 8.70 -16.37
C GLN A 287 31.65 9.96 -15.68
N VAL A 288 32.55 9.79 -14.75
CA VAL A 288 33.32 10.86 -14.10
C VAL A 288 34.81 10.54 -14.12
N PHE A 289 35.65 11.58 -14.12
CA PHE A 289 37.09 11.40 -13.95
C PHE A 289 37.45 11.46 -12.47
N THR A 290 38.05 10.41 -11.95
CA THR A 290 38.60 10.32 -10.60
C THR A 290 40.09 10.54 -10.60
N LYS A 291 40.59 11.28 -9.61
CA LYS A 291 42.04 11.56 -9.44
C LYS A 291 42.63 10.56 -8.46
N THR A 292 43.70 9.88 -8.91
CA THR A 292 44.53 9.03 -8.04
C THR A 292 46.01 9.42 -8.29
N ALA A 293 46.62 10.04 -7.31
CA ALA A 293 47.99 10.62 -7.43
C ALA A 293 48.09 11.57 -8.63
N ASP A 294 48.85 11.24 -9.66
CA ASP A 294 49.04 12.03 -10.87
C ASP A 294 48.27 11.48 -12.09
N THR A 295 47.22 10.69 -11.85
CA THR A 295 46.46 10.03 -12.91
C THR A 295 44.97 10.35 -12.77
N LEU A 296 44.30 10.62 -13.88
CA LEU A 296 42.86 10.66 -14.02
C LEU A 296 42.39 9.36 -14.64
N THR A 297 41.40 8.73 -14.00
CA THR A 297 40.79 7.50 -14.47
C THR A 297 39.29 7.72 -14.63
N SER A 298 38.70 7.31 -15.74
CA SER A 298 37.26 7.35 -15.92
C SER A 298 36.60 6.17 -15.19
N ILE A 299 35.47 6.45 -14.49
CA ILE A 299 34.65 5.44 -13.88
C ILE A 299 33.20 5.67 -14.28
N THR A 300 32.48 4.57 -14.47
CA THR A 300 31.03 4.58 -14.75
C THR A 300 30.24 4.86 -13.50
N ILE A 301 29.19 5.64 -13.65
CA ILE A 301 28.23 5.98 -12.60
C ILE A 301 26.81 5.85 -13.13
N ASP A 302 25.85 5.54 -12.25
CA ASP A 302 24.44 5.54 -12.55
C ASP A 302 23.78 6.81 -12.02
N ILE A 303 23.13 7.57 -12.90
CA ILE A 303 22.37 8.77 -12.51
C ILE A 303 20.97 8.34 -12.08
N LEU A 304 20.68 8.46 -10.78
CA LEU A 304 19.38 8.13 -10.17
C LEU A 304 18.40 9.32 -10.15
N GLY A 305 18.95 10.54 -10.21
CA GLY A 305 18.16 11.77 -10.20
C GLY A 305 19.02 13.01 -10.35
N SER A 306 18.40 14.17 -10.31
CA SER A 306 19.12 15.44 -10.38
C SER A 306 18.39 16.56 -9.63
N THR A 307 19.17 17.44 -9.04
CA THR A 307 18.76 18.78 -8.58
C THR A 307 19.10 19.82 -9.66
N PRO A 308 18.80 21.10 -9.50
CA PRO A 308 19.19 22.13 -10.45
C PRO A 308 20.70 22.18 -10.72
N GLU A 309 21.55 21.91 -9.73
CA GLU A 309 23.00 22.07 -9.79
C GLU A 309 23.76 20.73 -9.79
N GLN A 310 23.19 19.66 -9.27
CA GLN A 310 23.88 18.40 -9.02
C GLN A 310 23.12 17.19 -9.60
N TYR A 311 23.87 16.14 -9.92
CA TYR A 311 23.34 14.80 -10.11
C TYR A 311 23.39 14.01 -8.80
N ILE A 312 22.40 13.14 -8.61
CA ILE A 312 22.35 12.11 -7.60
C ILE A 312 22.82 10.83 -8.28
N VAL A 313 23.96 10.31 -7.85
CA VAL A 313 24.59 9.19 -8.55
C VAL A 313 24.90 8.02 -7.64
N GLU A 314 24.84 6.83 -8.21
CA GLU A 314 25.35 5.60 -7.64
C GLU A 314 26.65 5.20 -8.30
N SER A 315 27.54 4.57 -7.57
CA SER A 315 28.80 4.03 -8.08
C SER A 315 29.16 2.76 -7.31
N ASP A 316 29.72 1.78 -8.01
CA ASP A 316 30.26 0.55 -7.41
C ASP A 316 31.50 0.84 -6.53
N GLN A 317 32.16 1.97 -6.76
CA GLN A 317 33.31 2.42 -5.98
C GLN A 317 32.88 3.41 -4.90
N ASP A 318 33.51 3.34 -3.73
CA ASP A 318 33.33 4.35 -2.67
C ASP A 318 34.01 5.66 -3.06
N LEU A 319 33.22 6.65 -3.43
CA LEU A 319 33.71 7.98 -3.85
C LEU A 319 33.97 8.94 -2.69
N SER A 320 33.72 8.53 -1.43
CA SER A 320 33.78 9.42 -0.26
C SER A 320 35.15 10.07 -0.04
N GLN A 321 36.25 9.42 -0.48
CA GLN A 321 37.62 9.88 -0.32
C GLN A 321 38.32 10.20 -1.63
N ILE A 322 37.56 10.17 -2.73
CA ILE A 322 38.10 10.34 -4.09
C ILE A 322 37.79 11.76 -4.58
N GLN A 323 38.77 12.41 -5.20
CA GLN A 323 38.57 13.69 -5.87
C GLN A 323 38.07 13.44 -7.30
N VAL A 324 36.97 14.10 -7.66
CA VAL A 324 36.35 14.04 -9.00
C VAL A 324 36.62 15.35 -9.72
N LEU A 325 37.03 15.27 -10.99
CA LEU A 325 37.24 16.44 -11.81
C LEU A 325 35.95 17.19 -12.07
N SER A 326 35.89 18.48 -11.78
CA SER A 326 34.72 19.35 -11.95
C SER A 326 34.89 20.49 -12.95
N GLN A 327 36.13 20.74 -13.41
CA GLN A 327 36.41 21.77 -14.41
C GLN A 327 37.28 21.17 -15.53
N SER A 328 37.10 21.65 -16.75
CA SER A 328 37.78 21.18 -17.98
C SER A 328 37.46 19.70 -18.35
N VAL A 329 36.39 19.12 -17.84
CA VAL A 329 35.98 17.73 -18.10
C VAL A 329 35.84 17.43 -19.58
N ALA A 330 35.21 18.32 -20.35
CA ALA A 330 35.05 18.15 -21.79
C ALA A 330 36.40 18.19 -22.56
N ALA A 331 37.34 19.03 -22.10
CA ALA A 331 38.69 19.10 -22.70
C ALA A 331 39.49 17.82 -22.43
N VAL A 332 39.46 17.33 -21.19
CA VAL A 332 40.08 16.05 -20.78
C VAL A 332 39.49 14.88 -21.57
N LYS A 333 38.16 14.84 -21.75
CA LYS A 333 37.49 13.87 -22.60
C LYS A 333 37.99 13.95 -24.05
N GLY A 334 38.13 15.15 -24.60
CA GLY A 334 38.62 15.36 -25.95
C GLY A 334 40.05 14.82 -26.14
N ILE A 335 40.96 15.07 -25.19
CA ILE A 335 42.32 14.55 -25.19
C ILE A 335 42.32 13.02 -25.14
N MET A 336 41.48 12.43 -24.28
CA MET A 336 41.33 11.00 -24.18
C MET A 336 40.87 10.35 -25.48
N LEU A 337 40.04 11.03 -26.27
CA LEU A 337 39.60 10.62 -27.59
C LEU A 337 40.63 10.89 -28.72
N GLY A 338 41.79 11.41 -28.39
CA GLY A 338 42.81 11.78 -29.38
C GLY A 338 42.47 13.02 -30.21
N LEU A 339 41.48 13.82 -29.77
CA LEU A 339 41.04 15.04 -30.48
C LEU A 339 41.88 16.30 -30.15
N GLY A 340 42.91 16.17 -29.33
CA GLY A 340 43.74 17.28 -28.79
C GLY A 340 45.22 17.20 -29.07
N GLY A 341 45.66 16.68 -30.21
CA GLY A 341 47.06 16.53 -30.56
C GLY A 341 47.41 17.22 -31.86
N GLU A 342 47.75 18.51 -31.82
CA GLU A 342 48.74 19.16 -32.74
C GLU A 342 49.75 19.88 -31.89
#